data_1424de558f2b3e30ddaa78610ccd2fd6
#
_entry.id   1424de558f2b3e30ddaa78610ccd2fd6
#
_cell.length_a   1.000
_cell.length_b   1.000
_cell.length_c   1.000
_cell.angle_alpha   90.00
_cell.angle_beta   90.00
_cell.angle_gamma   90.00
#
_symmetry.space_group_name_H-M   'P 1'
#
loop_
_entity.id
_entity.type
_entity.pdbx_description
1 polymer ?
#
loop_
_entity_poly.entity_id
_entity_poly.type
_entity_poly.pdbx_seq_one_letter_code
_entity_poly.pdbx_strand_id
1 'polypeptide(L)'
;LLKNQTKNNIAFVKKKDLLIEKGIKNNNFKSKIIKVNTFKKSSITEKIRNNYFFTETNKENLAFVLAISKKFNLKKALILKVLQNFRGLKYRQQIIYKKNDLTIINDSKSTSFSSSVGLLKTTKKVYWLIGGIHKKKDKFDLEKKYFKNKNVFIFGSNRKFFNEKLKNKMKINNFKNLDDALKKVLLLTKKEKNF
;
A
#
# COMPACT_ATOMS: atom_id res chain seq x y z
N LEU A 1 -21.44 4.12 -7.08
CA LEU A 1 -20.83 5.39 -7.56
C LEU A 1 -21.06 5.60 -9.06
N LEU A 2 -20.70 4.66 -9.95
CA LEU A 2 -20.83 4.85 -11.40
C LEU A 2 -22.28 5.06 -11.87
N LYS A 3 -23.28 4.45 -11.21
CA LYS A 3 -24.70 4.59 -11.56
C LYS A 3 -25.23 6.02 -11.44
N ASN A 4 -24.61 6.84 -10.59
CA ASN A 4 -25.02 8.23 -10.34
C ASN A 4 -24.31 9.23 -11.25
N GLN A 5 -23.47 8.77 -12.18
CA GLN A 5 -22.76 9.62 -13.12
C GLN A 5 -23.58 9.90 -14.37
N THR A 6 -23.40 11.10 -14.95
CA THR A 6 -24.03 11.52 -16.20
C THR A 6 -23.10 11.29 -17.40
N LYS A 7 -23.60 11.54 -18.60
CA LYS A 7 -22.77 11.48 -19.84
C LYS A 7 -21.62 12.51 -19.87
N ASN A 8 -21.68 13.55 -19.06
CA ASN A 8 -20.63 14.56 -18.95
C ASN A 8 -19.49 14.12 -17.98
N ASN A 9 -19.68 13.05 -17.22
CA ASN A 9 -18.67 12.55 -16.29
C ASN A 9 -17.72 11.54 -16.96
N ILE A 10 -16.52 11.45 -16.41
CA ILE A 10 -15.52 10.46 -16.82
C ILE A 10 -15.17 9.60 -15.61
N ALA A 11 -15.25 8.29 -15.78
CA ALA A 11 -14.81 7.32 -14.79
C ALA A 11 -13.48 6.71 -15.20
N PHE A 12 -12.47 6.83 -14.37
CA PHE A 12 -11.21 6.10 -14.52
C PHE A 12 -11.29 4.81 -13.70
N VAL A 13 -11.09 3.66 -14.34
CA VAL A 13 -11.21 2.35 -13.72
C VAL A 13 -9.98 1.49 -14.01
N LYS A 14 -9.63 0.59 -13.10
CA LYS A 14 -8.51 -0.32 -13.30
C LYS A 14 -8.83 -1.31 -14.42
N LYS A 15 -7.92 -1.40 -15.40
CA LYS A 15 -8.00 -2.42 -16.47
C LYS A 15 -7.70 -3.80 -15.88
N LYS A 16 -8.41 -4.82 -16.32
CA LYS A 16 -8.28 -6.22 -15.84
C LYS A 16 -8.66 -6.43 -14.36
N ASP A 17 -9.50 -5.57 -13.79
CA ASP A 17 -10.17 -5.84 -12.52
C ASP A 17 -11.49 -6.57 -12.82
N LEU A 18 -11.56 -7.84 -12.44
CA LEU A 18 -12.69 -8.71 -12.75
C LEU A 18 -14.02 -8.20 -12.20
N LEU A 19 -14.02 -7.63 -11.01
CA LEU A 19 -15.24 -7.10 -10.38
C LEU A 19 -15.73 -5.85 -11.12
N ILE A 20 -14.81 -4.97 -11.48
CA ILE A 20 -15.12 -3.76 -12.26
C ILE A 20 -15.59 -4.14 -13.65
N GLU A 21 -14.91 -5.05 -14.34
CA GLU A 21 -15.27 -5.49 -15.68
C GLU A 21 -16.65 -6.17 -15.70
N LYS A 22 -16.94 -7.04 -14.73
CA LYS A 22 -18.27 -7.64 -14.54
C LYS A 22 -19.33 -6.56 -14.27
N GLY A 23 -19.01 -5.60 -13.40
CA GLY A 23 -19.91 -4.48 -13.11
C GLY A 23 -20.22 -3.62 -14.34
N ILE A 24 -19.21 -3.38 -15.19
CA ILE A 24 -19.38 -2.61 -16.44
C ILE A 24 -20.23 -3.38 -17.46
N LYS A 25 -19.99 -4.68 -17.62
CA LYS A 25 -20.78 -5.52 -18.54
C LYS A 25 -22.27 -5.57 -18.18
N ASN A 26 -22.57 -5.65 -16.89
CA ASN A 26 -23.92 -5.88 -16.39
C ASN A 26 -24.73 -4.59 -16.16
N ASN A 27 -24.19 -3.42 -16.49
CA ASN A 27 -24.87 -2.15 -16.27
C ASN A 27 -24.53 -1.16 -17.39
N ASN A 28 -25.55 -0.45 -17.86
CA ASN A 28 -25.37 0.68 -18.77
C ASN A 28 -25.01 1.94 -17.98
N PHE A 29 -23.74 2.30 -18.00
CA PHE A 29 -23.30 3.57 -17.40
C PHE A 29 -23.35 4.71 -18.41
N LYS A 30 -23.87 5.86 -17.98
CA LYS A 30 -23.94 7.06 -18.83
C LYS A 30 -22.57 7.74 -19.00
N SER A 31 -21.67 7.57 -18.02
CA SER A 31 -20.35 8.20 -18.04
C SER A 31 -19.39 7.54 -19.02
N LYS A 32 -18.46 8.34 -19.55
CA LYS A 32 -17.32 7.81 -20.32
C LYS A 32 -16.38 7.03 -19.43
N ILE A 33 -16.12 5.75 -19.73
CA ILE A 33 -15.22 4.89 -18.97
C ILE A 33 -13.84 4.86 -19.61
N ILE A 34 -12.81 5.22 -18.85
CA ILE A 34 -11.40 5.10 -19.24
C ILE A 34 -10.73 4.00 -18.42
N LYS A 35 -10.30 2.93 -19.07
CA LYS A 35 -9.59 1.82 -18.43
C LYS A 35 -8.11 2.14 -18.29
N VAL A 36 -7.62 2.23 -17.05
CA VAL A 36 -6.23 2.54 -16.71
C VAL A 36 -5.42 1.25 -16.60
N ASN A 37 -4.34 1.16 -17.38
CA ASN A 37 -3.38 0.06 -17.25
C ASN A 37 -2.34 0.41 -16.17
N THR A 38 -2.45 -0.22 -15.01
CA THR A 38 -1.60 0.06 -13.84
C THR A 38 -0.20 -0.56 -13.93
N PHE A 39 0.04 -1.44 -14.91
CA PHE A 39 1.33 -2.11 -15.11
C PHE A 39 2.16 -1.53 -16.26
N LYS A 40 1.62 -0.57 -16.99
CA LYS A 40 2.32 0.01 -18.15
C LYS A 40 3.40 0.99 -17.68
N LYS A 41 4.65 0.69 -18.01
CA LYS A 41 5.75 1.65 -17.91
C LYS A 41 5.53 2.81 -18.90
N SER A 42 5.97 3.99 -18.53
CA SER A 42 5.94 5.17 -19.38
C SER A 42 7.24 5.97 -19.22
N SER A 43 7.56 6.80 -20.19
CA SER A 43 8.73 7.69 -20.12
C SER A 43 8.73 8.60 -18.88
N ILE A 44 7.57 8.85 -18.29
CA ILE A 44 7.47 9.59 -17.02
C ILE A 44 7.82 8.70 -15.86
N THR A 45 7.27 7.46 -15.79
CA THR A 45 7.52 6.55 -14.67
C THR A 45 8.99 6.14 -14.55
N GLU A 46 9.70 6.05 -15.66
CA GLU A 46 11.13 5.74 -15.69
C GLU A 46 12.01 6.87 -15.13
N LYS A 47 11.54 8.12 -15.21
CA LYS A 47 12.24 9.30 -14.69
C LYS A 47 11.97 9.61 -13.22
N ILE A 48 10.94 8.99 -12.62
CA ILE A 48 10.61 9.21 -11.20
C ILE A 48 11.61 8.51 -10.30
N ARG A 49 12.31 9.26 -9.45
CA ARG A 49 13.27 8.76 -8.45
C ARG A 49 12.71 8.75 -7.02
N ASN A 50 11.43 9.07 -6.86
CA ASN A 50 10.79 9.17 -5.56
C ASN A 50 10.38 7.78 -5.04
N ASN A 51 11.00 7.37 -3.93
CA ASN A 51 10.78 6.06 -3.29
C ASN A 51 9.33 5.81 -2.86
N TYR A 52 8.52 6.85 -2.67
CA TYR A 52 7.10 6.72 -2.35
C TYR A 52 6.34 5.88 -3.39
N PHE A 53 6.75 5.98 -4.67
CA PHE A 53 6.08 5.28 -5.77
C PHE A 53 6.62 3.86 -6.04
N PHE A 54 7.45 3.29 -5.17
CA PHE A 54 8.03 1.96 -5.43
C PHE A 54 7.16 0.79 -4.96
N THR A 55 6.19 1.01 -4.08
CA THR A 55 5.23 -0.05 -3.68
C THR A 55 4.20 -0.29 -4.77
N GLU A 56 3.65 -1.51 -4.86
CA GLU A 56 2.61 -1.86 -5.86
C GLU A 56 1.41 -0.91 -5.79
N THR A 57 0.91 -0.64 -4.59
CA THR A 57 -0.24 0.25 -4.38
C THR A 57 0.05 1.67 -4.87
N ASN A 58 1.24 2.22 -4.57
CA ASN A 58 1.57 3.57 -4.98
C ASN A 58 1.89 3.67 -6.47
N LYS A 59 2.41 2.62 -7.10
CA LYS A 59 2.54 2.52 -8.56
C LYS A 59 1.17 2.51 -9.24
N GLU A 60 0.23 1.77 -8.67
CA GLU A 60 -1.15 1.77 -9.16
C GLU A 60 -1.78 3.16 -9.06
N ASN A 61 -1.68 3.82 -7.91
CA ASN A 61 -2.16 5.19 -7.72
C ASN A 61 -1.51 6.16 -8.72
N LEU A 62 -0.20 6.03 -8.94
CA LEU A 62 0.52 6.84 -9.92
C LEU A 62 -0.03 6.67 -11.34
N ALA A 63 -0.38 5.44 -11.74
CA ALA A 63 -0.96 5.19 -13.05
C ALA A 63 -2.28 5.94 -13.25
N PHE A 64 -3.12 6.01 -12.22
CA PHE A 64 -4.35 6.82 -12.25
C PHE A 64 -4.05 8.32 -12.33
N VAL A 65 -3.10 8.81 -11.53
CA VAL A 65 -2.67 10.23 -11.60
C VAL A 65 -2.20 10.58 -13.01
N LEU A 66 -1.38 9.75 -13.63
CA LEU A 66 -0.88 9.99 -14.99
C LEU A 66 -2.00 9.93 -16.04
N ALA A 67 -2.96 9.01 -15.90
CA ALA A 67 -4.09 8.92 -16.80
C ALA A 67 -5.00 10.17 -16.72
N ILE A 68 -5.25 10.66 -15.52
CA ILE A 68 -6.00 11.89 -15.26
C ILE A 68 -5.23 13.10 -15.81
N SER A 69 -3.93 13.22 -15.50
CA SER A 69 -3.08 14.29 -15.98
C SER A 69 -3.05 14.38 -17.51
N LYS A 70 -3.01 13.24 -18.20
CA LYS A 70 -3.11 13.15 -19.65
C LYS A 70 -4.46 13.67 -20.16
N LYS A 71 -5.56 13.33 -19.49
CA LYS A 71 -6.90 13.78 -19.86
C LYS A 71 -7.04 15.30 -19.76
N PHE A 72 -6.37 15.91 -18.80
CA PHE A 72 -6.34 17.38 -18.62
C PHE A 72 -5.18 18.07 -19.32
N ASN A 73 -4.44 17.37 -20.21
CA ASN A 73 -3.34 17.91 -21.01
C ASN A 73 -2.25 18.60 -20.16
N LEU A 74 -1.98 18.10 -18.95
CA LEU A 74 -0.95 18.70 -18.09
C LEU A 74 0.45 18.50 -18.67
N LYS A 75 1.30 19.53 -18.57
CA LYS A 75 2.69 19.49 -19.06
C LYS A 75 3.51 18.43 -18.33
N LYS A 76 4.20 17.57 -19.07
CA LYS A 76 5.05 16.49 -18.51
C LYS A 76 6.07 16.98 -17.50
N ALA A 77 6.72 18.13 -17.77
CA ALA A 77 7.69 18.71 -16.85
C ALA A 77 7.09 19.08 -15.49
N LEU A 78 5.87 19.64 -15.48
CA LEU A 78 5.13 19.94 -14.24
C LEU A 78 4.81 18.68 -13.47
N ILE A 79 4.29 17.65 -14.15
CA ILE A 79 3.98 16.35 -13.51
C ILE A 79 5.25 15.77 -12.86
N LEU A 80 6.38 15.74 -13.57
CA LEU A 80 7.64 15.22 -13.04
C LEU A 80 8.10 16.03 -11.82
N LYS A 81 8.08 17.36 -11.88
CA LYS A 81 8.45 18.23 -10.76
C LYS A 81 7.61 17.93 -9.51
N VAL A 82 6.29 17.82 -9.65
CA VAL A 82 5.38 17.52 -8.53
C VAL A 82 5.65 16.12 -7.97
N LEU A 83 5.78 15.11 -8.83
CA LEU A 83 5.98 13.72 -8.39
C LEU A 83 7.35 13.51 -7.72
N GLN A 84 8.40 14.16 -8.18
CA GLN A 84 9.73 14.09 -7.55
C GLN A 84 9.75 14.69 -6.14
N ASN A 85 8.99 15.77 -5.93
CA ASN A 85 8.91 16.48 -4.64
C ASN A 85 7.76 15.98 -3.74
N PHE A 86 6.96 15.04 -4.19
CA PHE A 86 5.84 14.53 -3.41
C PHE A 86 6.30 13.74 -2.20
N ARG A 87 5.98 14.22 -1.01
CA ARG A 87 6.38 13.63 0.27
C ARG A 87 5.46 12.49 0.76
N GLY A 88 4.46 12.11 -0.03
CA GLY A 88 3.43 11.16 0.36
C GLY A 88 2.35 11.79 1.25
N LEU A 89 1.38 10.96 1.63
CA LEU A 89 0.33 11.34 2.56
C LEU A 89 0.72 10.90 3.96
N LYS A 90 0.42 11.73 4.98
CA LYS A 90 0.64 11.37 6.38
C LYS A 90 -0.03 10.02 6.70
N TYR A 91 0.70 9.15 7.36
CA TYR A 91 0.24 7.83 7.82
C TYR A 91 -0.16 6.84 6.71
N ARG A 92 0.20 7.10 5.44
CA ARG A 92 -0.01 6.20 4.31
C ARG A 92 1.32 5.85 3.67
N GLN A 93 1.91 4.75 4.11
CA GLN A 93 3.26 4.30 3.71
C GLN A 93 4.28 5.45 3.81
N GLN A 94 4.10 6.30 4.80
CA GLN A 94 4.96 7.46 5.04
C GLN A 94 6.31 7.02 5.58
N ILE A 95 7.38 7.30 4.87
CA ILE A 95 8.74 7.09 5.36
C ILE A 95 9.02 8.18 6.41
N ILE A 96 9.11 7.79 7.67
CA ILE A 96 9.37 8.70 8.80
C ILE A 96 10.85 8.69 9.24
N TYR A 97 11.58 7.64 8.83
CA TYR A 97 13.01 7.53 9.09
C TYR A 97 13.66 6.66 8.02
N LYS A 98 14.84 7.07 7.54
CA LYS A 98 15.66 6.27 6.64
C LYS A 98 17.13 6.57 6.90
N LYS A 99 17.88 5.56 7.33
CA LYS A 99 19.34 5.65 7.51
C LYS A 99 19.94 4.26 7.29
N ASN A 100 20.97 4.18 6.46
CA ASN A 100 21.57 2.92 6.04
C ASN A 100 20.50 1.93 5.54
N ASP A 101 20.48 0.71 6.07
CA ASP A 101 19.54 -0.35 5.70
C ASP A 101 18.20 -0.31 6.46
N LEU A 102 18.05 0.64 7.40
CA LEU A 102 16.82 0.79 8.17
C LEU A 102 15.90 1.85 7.56
N THR A 103 14.70 1.42 7.23
CA THR A 103 13.60 2.32 6.84
C THR A 103 12.41 2.09 7.76
N ILE A 104 11.93 3.15 8.40
CA ILE A 104 10.71 3.11 9.22
C ILE A 104 9.57 3.74 8.41
N ILE A 105 8.51 2.96 8.23
CA ILE A 105 7.34 3.36 7.46
C ILE A 105 6.14 3.41 8.38
N ASN A 106 5.50 4.56 8.46
CA ASN A 106 4.22 4.71 9.14
C ASN A 106 3.08 4.50 8.15
N ASP A 107 2.32 3.44 8.36
CA ASP A 107 1.14 3.08 7.56
C ASP A 107 -0.12 2.90 8.44
N SER A 108 -0.23 3.69 9.50
CA SER A 108 -1.31 3.58 10.49
C SER A 108 -2.72 3.91 9.94
N LYS A 109 -2.82 4.46 8.73
CA LYS A 109 -4.07 4.58 7.97
C LYS A 109 -4.49 3.27 7.28
N SER A 110 -3.66 2.23 7.28
CA SER A 110 -4.04 0.89 6.83
C SER A 110 -4.95 0.25 7.86
N THR A 111 -6.24 0.23 7.56
CA THR A 111 -7.29 -0.27 8.46
C THR A 111 -7.74 -1.70 8.16
N SER A 112 -7.00 -2.41 7.30
CA SER A 112 -7.23 -3.80 6.92
C SER A 112 -5.93 -4.48 6.51
N PHE A 113 -5.87 -5.81 6.58
CA PHE A 113 -4.73 -6.58 6.07
C PHE A 113 -4.44 -6.30 4.59
N SER A 114 -5.48 -6.22 3.77
CA SER A 114 -5.34 -5.96 2.33
C SER A 114 -4.59 -4.67 2.02
N SER A 115 -4.73 -3.65 2.86
CA SER A 115 -4.01 -2.37 2.71
C SER A 115 -2.50 -2.52 2.89
N SER A 116 -2.04 -3.45 3.74
CA SER A 116 -0.62 -3.68 4.03
C SER A 116 0.05 -4.68 3.07
N VAL A 117 -0.74 -5.51 2.36
CA VAL A 117 -0.24 -6.58 1.48
C VAL A 117 0.74 -6.05 0.43
N GLY A 118 0.45 -4.92 -0.21
CA GLY A 118 1.32 -4.32 -1.22
C GLY A 118 2.72 -4.00 -0.67
N LEU A 119 2.79 -3.42 0.54
CA LEU A 119 4.06 -3.11 1.20
C LEU A 119 4.81 -4.40 1.61
N LEU A 120 4.09 -5.38 2.15
CA LEU A 120 4.68 -6.66 2.54
C LEU A 120 5.24 -7.45 1.35
N LYS A 121 4.64 -7.37 0.17
CA LYS A 121 5.13 -8.00 -1.06
C LYS A 121 6.44 -7.37 -1.55
N THR A 122 6.58 -6.07 -1.46
CA THR A 122 7.74 -5.34 -2.01
C THR A 122 8.95 -5.31 -1.09
N THR A 123 8.80 -5.68 0.18
CA THR A 123 9.84 -5.57 1.20
C THR A 123 10.41 -6.96 1.54
N LYS A 124 11.73 -7.14 1.45
CA LYS A 124 12.39 -8.43 1.72
C LYS A 124 12.36 -8.82 3.20
N LYS A 125 12.79 -7.93 4.11
CA LYS A 125 12.82 -8.13 5.57
C LYS A 125 11.94 -7.10 6.25
N VAL A 126 11.05 -7.56 7.13
CA VAL A 126 10.07 -6.68 7.79
C VAL A 126 9.92 -7.04 9.26
N TYR A 127 9.96 -6.02 10.11
CA TYR A 127 9.44 -6.02 11.46
C TYR A 127 8.10 -5.28 11.42
N TRP A 128 7.02 -6.04 11.38
CA TRP A 128 5.67 -5.50 11.18
C TRP A 128 4.96 -5.30 12.51
N LEU A 129 4.85 -4.03 12.95
CA LEU A 129 4.07 -3.67 14.13
C LEU A 129 2.60 -3.54 13.70
N ILE A 130 1.72 -4.32 14.33
CA ILE A 130 0.29 -4.35 14.03
C ILE A 130 -0.54 -4.36 15.31
N GLY A 131 -1.59 -3.54 15.33
CA GLY A 131 -2.52 -3.42 16.44
C GLY A 131 -3.75 -2.60 16.06
N GLY A 132 -4.60 -2.32 17.03
CA GLY A 132 -5.82 -1.54 16.83
C GLY A 132 -7.06 -2.41 16.64
N ILE A 133 -8.16 -1.80 16.18
CA ILE A 133 -9.46 -2.47 15.99
C ILE A 133 -9.52 -3.08 14.60
N HIS A 134 -9.75 -4.39 14.55
CA HIS A 134 -9.90 -5.10 13.28
C HIS A 134 -11.28 -4.86 12.64
N LYS A 135 -11.34 -4.94 11.31
CA LYS A 135 -12.62 -4.94 10.59
C LYS A 135 -13.26 -6.32 10.61
N LYS A 136 -14.57 -6.36 10.77
CA LYS A 136 -15.33 -7.62 10.57
C LYS A 136 -15.01 -8.19 9.19
N LYS A 137 -14.77 -9.51 9.11
CA LYS A 137 -14.43 -10.25 7.88
C LYS A 137 -13.09 -9.85 7.22
N ASP A 138 -12.19 -9.15 7.92
CA ASP A 138 -10.85 -8.86 7.39
C ASP A 138 -10.06 -10.17 7.19
N LYS A 139 -9.52 -10.35 5.99
CA LYS A 139 -8.77 -11.55 5.60
C LYS A 139 -7.33 -11.20 5.29
N PHE A 140 -6.43 -12.09 5.67
CA PHE A 140 -5.01 -11.97 5.35
C PHE A 140 -4.66 -12.86 4.15
N ASP A 141 -4.63 -12.26 2.97
CA ASP A 141 -4.44 -12.94 1.67
C ASP A 141 -3.04 -12.69 1.08
N LEU A 142 -2.00 -12.74 1.92
CA LEU A 142 -0.62 -12.71 1.43
C LEU A 142 -0.18 -14.13 1.05
N GLU A 143 0.39 -14.31 -0.12
CA GLU A 143 0.90 -15.61 -0.59
C GLU A 143 2.09 -16.09 0.26
N LYS A 144 2.19 -17.40 0.48
CA LYS A 144 3.20 -18.06 1.34
C LYS A 144 4.64 -17.68 0.97
N LYS A 145 4.94 -17.48 -0.32
CA LYS A 145 6.27 -17.08 -0.80
C LYS A 145 6.78 -15.76 -0.21
N TYR A 146 5.88 -14.89 0.27
CA TYR A 146 6.22 -13.61 0.89
C TYR A 146 6.36 -13.66 2.41
N PHE A 147 6.17 -14.81 3.08
CA PHE A 147 6.25 -14.91 4.54
C PHE A 147 7.67 -14.87 5.09
N LYS A 148 8.64 -15.32 4.29
CA LYS A 148 10.05 -15.39 4.70
C LYS A 148 10.58 -14.03 5.15
N ASN A 149 11.31 -13.99 6.26
CA ASN A 149 11.93 -12.81 6.86
C ASN A 149 10.94 -11.71 7.27
N LYS A 150 9.70 -12.09 7.59
CA LYS A 150 8.70 -11.18 8.15
C LYS A 150 8.36 -11.60 9.59
N ASN A 151 8.65 -10.69 10.52
CA ASN A 151 8.36 -10.86 11.93
C ASN A 151 7.23 -9.91 12.33
N VAL A 152 6.22 -10.42 13.01
CA VAL A 152 5.05 -9.64 13.43
C VAL A 152 5.14 -9.32 14.90
N PHE A 153 4.88 -8.06 15.24
CA PHE A 153 4.85 -7.51 16.59
C PHE A 153 3.44 -6.99 16.86
N ILE A 154 2.64 -7.83 17.51
CA ILE A 154 1.21 -7.55 17.76
C ILE A 154 1.09 -6.84 19.09
N PHE A 155 0.34 -5.72 19.14
CA PHE A 155 0.11 -4.95 20.36
C PHE A 155 -1.36 -4.57 20.55
N GLY A 156 -1.72 -4.15 21.76
CA GLY A 156 -3.06 -3.66 22.11
C GLY A 156 -4.06 -4.75 22.46
N SER A 157 -5.35 -4.42 22.50
CA SER A 157 -6.42 -5.30 23.01
C SER A 157 -6.82 -6.43 22.09
N ASN A 158 -6.75 -6.23 20.77
CA ASN A 158 -7.21 -7.21 19.77
C ASN A 158 -6.15 -8.27 19.37
N ARG A 159 -5.16 -8.53 20.22
CA ARG A 159 -4.08 -9.49 19.95
C ARG A 159 -4.58 -10.86 19.52
N LYS A 160 -5.66 -11.37 20.15
CA LYS A 160 -6.24 -12.69 19.83
C LYS A 160 -6.60 -12.80 18.36
N PHE A 161 -7.31 -11.82 17.81
CA PHE A 161 -7.68 -11.80 16.38
C PHE A 161 -6.46 -11.83 15.45
N PHE A 162 -5.48 -10.98 15.69
CA PHE A 162 -4.27 -10.93 14.84
C PHE A 162 -3.44 -12.21 14.96
N ASN A 163 -3.32 -12.79 16.15
CA ASN A 163 -2.65 -14.08 16.36
C ASN A 163 -3.32 -15.18 15.53
N GLU A 164 -4.64 -15.33 15.60
CA GLU A 164 -5.39 -16.34 14.86
C GLU A 164 -5.22 -16.23 13.35
N LYS A 165 -5.17 -15.01 12.81
CA LYS A 165 -5.01 -14.78 11.37
C LYS A 165 -3.58 -14.97 10.86
N LEU A 166 -2.58 -14.78 11.71
CA LEU A 166 -1.17 -14.76 11.34
C LEU A 166 -0.38 -15.97 11.86
N LYS A 167 -0.92 -16.75 12.79
CA LYS A 167 -0.30 -18.00 13.26
C LYS A 167 0.01 -18.93 12.07
N ASN A 168 1.10 -19.68 12.16
CA ASN A 168 1.58 -20.60 11.11
C ASN A 168 2.00 -19.89 9.79
N LYS A 169 2.01 -18.55 9.75
CA LYS A 169 2.40 -17.77 8.58
C LYS A 169 3.68 -16.99 8.82
N MET A 170 3.83 -16.38 9.99
CA MET A 170 4.98 -15.56 10.35
C MET A 170 5.34 -15.75 11.82
N LYS A 171 6.59 -15.40 12.19
CA LYS A 171 7.00 -15.35 13.59
C LYS A 171 6.27 -14.22 14.30
N ILE A 172 5.54 -14.55 15.37
CA ILE A 172 4.72 -13.58 16.11
C ILE A 172 5.33 -13.30 17.47
N ASN A 173 5.31 -12.04 17.86
CA ASN A 173 5.65 -11.53 19.20
C ASN A 173 4.49 -10.67 19.69
N ASN A 174 4.06 -10.87 20.93
CA ASN A 174 2.91 -10.16 21.52
C ASN A 174 3.37 -9.15 22.58
N PHE A 175 2.77 -7.96 22.57
CA PHE A 175 3.08 -6.86 23.47
C PHE A 175 1.80 -6.23 24.02
N LYS A 176 1.91 -5.62 25.22
CA LYS A 176 0.79 -4.92 25.82
C LYS A 176 0.46 -3.63 25.05
N ASN A 177 1.46 -2.89 24.64
CA ASN A 177 1.33 -1.59 23.96
C ASN A 177 2.33 -1.44 22.80
N LEU A 178 2.21 -0.36 22.05
CA LEU A 178 3.06 -0.04 20.92
C LEU A 178 4.50 0.27 21.35
N ASP A 179 4.70 0.93 22.49
CA ASP A 179 6.03 1.36 22.93
C ASP A 179 6.93 0.15 23.23
N ASP A 180 6.39 -0.86 23.91
CA ASP A 180 7.12 -2.10 24.19
C ASP A 180 7.46 -2.87 22.90
N ALA A 181 6.51 -2.94 21.95
CA ALA A 181 6.73 -3.55 20.65
C ALA A 181 7.83 -2.81 19.88
N LEU A 182 7.79 -1.48 19.86
CA LEU A 182 8.77 -0.65 19.16
C LEU A 182 10.17 -0.76 19.80
N LYS A 183 10.28 -0.70 21.12
CA LYS A 183 11.54 -0.90 21.85
C LYS A 183 12.18 -2.24 21.46
N LYS A 184 11.39 -3.31 21.41
CA LYS A 184 11.88 -4.64 21.00
C LYS A 184 12.40 -4.66 19.58
N VAL A 185 11.68 -4.04 18.62
CA VAL A 185 12.13 -3.94 17.23
C VAL A 185 13.44 -3.17 17.12
N LEU A 186 13.55 -2.02 17.82
CA LEU A 186 14.77 -1.21 17.81
C LEU A 186 15.98 -1.98 18.38
N LEU A 187 15.80 -2.77 19.43
CA LEU A 187 16.85 -3.63 19.98
C LEU A 187 17.30 -4.69 18.98
N LEU A 188 16.36 -5.32 18.27
CA LEU A 188 16.68 -6.31 17.24
C LEU A 188 17.44 -5.70 16.06
N THR A 189 17.03 -4.51 15.60
CA THR A 189 17.71 -3.82 14.49
C THR A 189 19.12 -3.34 14.87
N LYS A 190 19.37 -3.01 16.14
CA LYS A 190 20.73 -2.68 16.64
C LYS A 190 21.63 -3.92 16.64
N LYS A 191 21.15 -5.06 17.15
CA LYS A 191 21.93 -6.30 17.20
C LYS A 191 22.34 -6.80 15.80
N GLU A 192 21.48 -6.63 14.80
CA GLU A 192 21.77 -7.04 13.42
C GLU A 192 22.79 -6.14 12.71
N LYS A 193 23.12 -4.99 13.25
CA LYS A 193 24.17 -4.11 12.72
C LYS A 193 25.54 -4.39 13.30
N ASN A 194 25.63 -5.19 14.36
CA ASN A 194 26.87 -5.53 15.05
C ASN A 194 27.40 -6.91 14.65
N PHE A 195 26.91 -7.46 13.53
CA PHE A 195 27.38 -8.64 12.81
C PHE A 195 27.68 -8.19 11.34
#